data_52385792fac31bc91655e1bbe0c75423
#
_entry.id   52385792fac31bc91655e1bbe0c75423
#
_cell.length_a   1.000
_cell.length_b   1.000
_cell.length_c   1.000
_cell.angle_alpha   90.00
_cell.angle_beta   90.00
_cell.angle_gamma   90.00
#
_symmetry.space_group_name_H-M   'P 1'
#
loop_
_entity.id
_entity.type
_entity.pdbx_description
1 polymer ?
#
loop_
_entity_poly.entity_id
_entity_poly.type
_entity_poly.pdbx_seq_one_letter_code
_entity_poly.pdbx_strand_id
1 'polypeptide(L)'
;MVGWGLDAYDVGQLDAGWYHNFGLLLTPARPVGMQFVQTIRLSDDGPFPDRACSNCPTWQSLDALVAANPGSLWAVGNEQDRQDYVSATRYAQLYHEFYHYLKNRDPSCQVAIGGVVQTTPIRLQYLDMILDAYQSQYGGAMPVDVWNIHNYVLREGVTGWGCGIPPGTNPALARDYALQDHDNIDWWTEHVVVMREWMRDRGYRDRPLIISEFGILMPADYGYDYPRVRDFMLETFDWMMAATDPGTGYPADDNRLVQAWAWYSLNDADFEGFDSRNHLFDPDTQAITPLGLDFAAYTAPLTTPAVDLQAVGLRHSPPEPEGGTSATVTMTAMVYNGGSDSVTNVVVQFAREGASAGTVVIPSLGPGDIQSASVVWPNLNWGQAYQASVTVDPGNLFLECDETNNSLSTAFVVTDFRCYLPVIHRSW
;
A
#
# COMPACT_ATOMS: atom_id res chain seq x y z
N MET A 1 -6.32 -5.97 -7.52
CA MET A 1 -7.71 -6.47 -7.27
C MET A 1 -7.92 -6.78 -5.80
N VAL A 2 -9.17 -6.76 -5.36
CA VAL A 2 -9.56 -7.24 -4.02
C VAL A 2 -10.00 -8.68 -4.13
N GLY A 3 -9.43 -9.60 -3.34
CA GLY A 3 -9.80 -11.01 -3.45
C GLY A 3 -9.24 -11.92 -2.38
N TRP A 4 -9.90 -13.06 -2.19
CA TRP A 4 -9.58 -14.08 -1.20
C TRP A 4 -9.25 -15.41 -1.86
N GLY A 5 -8.38 -16.19 -1.22
CA GLY A 5 -8.09 -17.57 -1.64
C GLY A 5 -7.55 -17.67 -3.07
N LEU A 6 -6.64 -16.77 -3.47
CA LEU A 6 -6.14 -16.66 -4.85
C LEU A 6 -5.63 -17.99 -5.42
N ASP A 7 -5.09 -18.87 -4.57
CA ASP A 7 -4.58 -20.19 -4.99
C ASP A 7 -5.66 -21.13 -5.57
N ALA A 8 -6.95 -20.81 -5.34
CA ALA A 8 -8.05 -21.59 -5.89
C ALA A 8 -8.43 -21.16 -7.33
N TYR A 9 -7.89 -20.06 -7.82
CA TYR A 9 -8.25 -19.44 -9.10
C TYR A 9 -7.03 -19.36 -10.02
N ASP A 10 -7.23 -19.48 -11.32
CA ASP A 10 -6.20 -19.22 -12.32
C ASP A 10 -6.06 -17.70 -12.58
N VAL A 11 -5.63 -16.97 -11.53
CA VAL A 11 -5.50 -15.52 -11.57
C VAL A 11 -4.41 -15.02 -12.49
N GLY A 12 -3.51 -15.90 -12.97
CA GLY A 12 -2.52 -15.58 -13.97
C GLY A 12 -3.12 -15.07 -15.28
N GLN A 13 -4.36 -15.45 -15.60
CA GLN A 13 -5.08 -14.93 -16.77
C GLN A 13 -5.38 -13.43 -16.69
N LEU A 14 -5.35 -12.83 -15.48
CA LEU A 14 -5.71 -11.42 -15.30
C LEU A 14 -4.55 -10.45 -15.50
N ASP A 15 -3.31 -10.91 -15.56
CA ASP A 15 -2.10 -10.07 -15.60
C ASP A 15 -2.14 -8.87 -14.61
N ALA A 16 -2.70 -9.11 -13.41
CA ALA A 16 -2.83 -8.08 -12.39
C ALA A 16 -1.56 -7.99 -11.54
N GLY A 17 -1.04 -6.78 -11.33
CA GLY A 17 0.23 -6.56 -10.62
C GLY A 17 0.13 -6.68 -9.10
N TRP A 18 -1.06 -6.50 -8.48
CA TRP A 18 -1.21 -6.53 -7.03
C TRP A 18 -2.64 -6.84 -6.56
N TYR A 19 -2.73 -7.25 -5.30
CA TYR A 19 -4.02 -7.50 -4.64
C TYR A 19 -3.97 -7.25 -3.13
N HIS A 20 -5.13 -7.19 -2.48
CA HIS A 20 -5.30 -7.25 -1.04
C HIS A 20 -6.61 -7.97 -0.66
N ASN A 21 -6.79 -8.26 0.63
CA ASN A 21 -7.96 -8.95 1.16
C ASN A 21 -8.40 -8.40 2.52
N PHE A 22 -8.12 -7.12 2.79
CA PHE A 22 -8.44 -6.44 4.05
C PHE A 22 -7.77 -7.03 5.29
N GLY A 23 -6.69 -7.77 5.14
CA GLY A 23 -6.01 -8.45 6.24
C GLY A 23 -4.49 -8.47 6.12
N LEU A 24 -3.90 -9.24 7.01
CA LEU A 24 -2.46 -9.42 7.12
C LEU A 24 -2.11 -10.89 6.82
N LEU A 25 -1.14 -11.11 5.93
CA LEU A 25 -0.65 -12.43 5.58
C LEU A 25 0.85 -12.55 5.81
N LEU A 26 1.27 -13.56 6.56
CA LEU A 26 2.70 -13.84 6.79
C LEU A 26 3.39 -14.28 5.50
N THR A 27 2.71 -15.13 4.74
CA THR A 27 3.17 -15.68 3.46
C THR A 27 2.08 -15.54 2.42
N PRO A 28 1.87 -14.32 1.86
CA PRO A 28 0.87 -14.12 0.83
C PRO A 28 1.22 -14.92 -0.44
N ALA A 29 0.22 -15.45 -1.12
CA ALA A 29 0.38 -16.00 -2.46
C ALA A 29 0.84 -14.88 -3.42
N ARG A 30 1.78 -15.20 -4.31
CA ARG A 30 2.31 -14.24 -5.30
C ARG A 30 2.27 -14.86 -6.70
N PRO A 31 1.08 -15.22 -7.21
CA PRO A 31 0.97 -15.78 -8.55
C PRO A 31 1.46 -14.76 -9.57
N VAL A 32 2.28 -15.23 -10.53
CA VAL A 32 2.90 -14.39 -11.59
C VAL A 32 3.54 -13.08 -11.07
N GLY A 33 4.15 -13.13 -9.87
CA GLY A 33 4.79 -11.95 -9.27
C GLY A 33 3.87 -10.92 -8.64
N MET A 34 2.59 -11.19 -8.56
CA MET A 34 1.60 -10.29 -7.98
C MET A 34 1.96 -9.89 -6.54
N GLN A 35 1.98 -8.61 -6.25
CA GLN A 35 2.28 -8.09 -4.92
C GLN A 35 1.04 -8.13 -4.01
N PHE A 36 1.26 -8.33 -2.71
CA PHE A 36 0.21 -8.28 -1.70
C PHE A 36 0.35 -7.03 -0.84
N VAL A 37 -0.74 -6.27 -0.72
CA VAL A 37 -0.81 -5.12 0.20
C VAL A 37 -1.34 -5.57 1.55
N GLN A 38 -0.54 -5.35 2.60
CA GLN A 38 -0.89 -5.68 3.97
C GLN A 38 -1.86 -4.64 4.53
N THR A 39 -3.03 -5.04 5.02
CA THR A 39 -4.03 -4.12 5.55
C THR A 39 -4.21 -4.30 7.06
N ILE A 40 -3.90 -3.26 7.83
CA ILE A 40 -4.06 -3.23 9.29
C ILE A 40 -5.44 -2.67 9.61
N ARG A 41 -6.38 -3.52 10.05
CA ARG A 41 -7.72 -3.07 10.48
C ARG A 41 -7.65 -2.31 11.80
N LEU A 42 -8.42 -1.23 11.90
CA LEU A 42 -8.45 -0.36 13.05
C LEU A 42 -9.81 -0.40 13.79
N SER A 43 -9.86 0.23 14.97
CA SER A 43 -11.11 0.46 15.72
C SER A 43 -10.89 1.56 16.74
N ASP A 44 -11.94 2.26 17.10
CA ASP A 44 -11.93 3.28 18.17
C ASP A 44 -11.83 2.64 19.57
N ASP A 45 -12.18 1.37 19.70
CA ASP A 45 -12.20 0.62 20.95
C ASP A 45 -10.81 0.12 21.34
N GLY A 46 -10.24 0.72 22.37
CA GLY A 46 -9.01 0.28 23.04
C GLY A 46 -7.70 0.58 22.30
N PRO A 47 -6.58 0.48 22.99
CA PRO A 47 -5.26 0.56 22.37
C PRO A 47 -4.97 -0.71 21.55
N PHE A 48 -4.28 -0.58 20.41
CA PHE A 48 -3.61 -1.70 19.81
C PHE A 48 -2.43 -2.14 20.70
N PRO A 49 -2.18 -3.42 20.98
CA PRO A 49 -2.80 -4.63 20.45
C PRO A 49 -3.93 -5.23 21.33
N ASP A 50 -4.42 -4.50 22.33
CA ASP A 50 -5.38 -4.98 23.34
C ASP A 50 -6.82 -5.11 22.80
N ARG A 51 -6.98 -5.08 21.49
CA ARG A 51 -8.28 -5.27 20.85
C ARG A 51 -8.79 -6.68 21.07
N ALA A 52 -10.00 -6.81 21.58
CA ALA A 52 -10.74 -8.06 21.63
C ALA A 52 -11.22 -8.51 20.23
N CYS A 53 -10.30 -8.74 19.32
CA CYS A 53 -10.60 -9.33 18.03
C CYS A 53 -9.76 -10.59 17.84
N SER A 54 -10.40 -11.69 17.46
CA SER A 54 -9.75 -13.00 17.35
C SER A 54 -8.62 -13.06 16.31
N ASN A 55 -8.57 -12.09 15.38
CA ASN A 55 -7.62 -12.03 14.27
C ASN A 55 -6.77 -10.75 14.26
N CYS A 56 -6.79 -9.93 15.33
CA CYS A 56 -5.94 -8.76 15.41
C CYS A 56 -4.50 -9.15 15.69
N PRO A 57 -3.50 -8.59 14.98
CA PRO A 57 -2.11 -8.90 15.21
C PRO A 57 -1.67 -8.35 16.58
N THR A 58 -0.78 -9.07 17.24
CA THR A 58 0.02 -8.56 18.35
C THR A 58 1.25 -7.84 17.79
N TRP A 59 1.92 -7.00 18.58
CA TRP A 59 3.20 -6.42 18.17
C TRP A 59 4.21 -7.50 17.78
N GLN A 60 4.24 -8.62 18.48
CA GLN A 60 5.15 -9.74 18.16
C GLN A 60 4.79 -10.40 16.82
N SER A 61 3.50 -10.58 16.50
CA SER A 61 3.10 -11.13 15.19
C SER A 61 3.36 -10.13 14.06
N LEU A 62 3.25 -8.82 14.34
CA LEU A 62 3.57 -7.78 13.37
C LEU A 62 5.07 -7.75 13.05
N ASP A 63 5.96 -7.99 14.03
CA ASP A 63 7.40 -8.15 13.79
C ASP A 63 7.69 -9.26 12.77
N ALA A 64 7.02 -10.42 12.94
CA ALA A 64 7.17 -11.54 12.02
C ALA A 64 6.64 -11.22 10.61
N LEU A 65 5.50 -10.51 10.53
CA LEU A 65 4.89 -10.08 9.26
C LEU A 65 5.80 -9.11 8.50
N VAL A 66 6.34 -8.09 9.17
CA VAL A 66 7.29 -7.13 8.57
C VAL A 66 8.56 -7.84 8.11
N ALA A 67 9.11 -8.73 8.94
CA ALA A 67 10.33 -9.47 8.59
C ALA A 67 10.14 -10.42 7.39
N ALA A 68 8.94 -10.98 7.23
CA ALA A 68 8.62 -11.88 6.13
C ALA A 68 8.24 -11.16 4.82
N ASN A 69 7.85 -9.87 4.91
CA ASN A 69 7.34 -9.08 3.78
C ASN A 69 8.10 -7.74 3.65
N PRO A 70 9.42 -7.75 3.43
CA PRO A 70 10.21 -6.53 3.28
C PRO A 70 9.77 -5.74 2.04
N GLY A 71 9.83 -4.41 2.14
CA GLY A 71 9.45 -3.50 1.06
C GLY A 71 7.94 -3.42 0.76
N SER A 72 7.10 -4.16 1.51
CA SER A 72 5.65 -4.18 1.25
C SER A 72 4.98 -2.84 1.48
N LEU A 73 3.88 -2.62 0.75
CA LEU A 73 2.92 -1.56 1.05
C LEU A 73 2.00 -2.00 2.19
N TRP A 74 1.85 -1.13 3.19
CA TRP A 74 1.01 -1.31 4.37
C TRP A 74 -0.10 -0.25 4.38
N ALA A 75 -1.34 -0.66 4.26
CA ALA A 75 -2.50 0.22 4.46
C ALA A 75 -2.89 0.22 5.96
N VAL A 76 -2.88 1.40 6.59
CA VAL A 76 -3.26 1.57 7.99
C VAL A 76 -4.73 1.98 8.06
N GLY A 77 -5.60 1.00 8.26
CA GLY A 77 -7.05 1.12 8.24
C GLY A 77 -7.67 0.61 6.94
N ASN A 78 -8.98 0.41 7.00
CA ASN A 78 -9.85 0.15 5.86
C ASN A 78 -11.16 0.88 6.07
N GLU A 79 -11.47 1.85 5.22
CA GLU A 79 -12.63 2.72 5.40
C GLU A 79 -12.76 3.20 6.86
N GLN A 80 -11.72 3.84 7.36
CA GLN A 80 -11.70 4.41 8.71
C GLN A 80 -12.80 5.46 8.93
N ASP A 81 -13.36 5.96 7.84
CA ASP A 81 -14.50 6.85 7.78
C ASP A 81 -15.87 6.13 7.77
N ARG A 82 -15.89 4.79 7.58
CA ARG A 82 -17.11 3.96 7.48
C ARG A 82 -17.00 2.62 8.20
N GLN A 83 -16.14 1.68 7.75
CA GLN A 83 -16.09 0.31 8.27
C GLN A 83 -15.33 0.21 9.60
N ASP A 84 -14.10 0.69 9.63
CA ASP A 84 -13.32 0.76 10.86
C ASP A 84 -13.89 1.83 11.81
N TYR A 85 -14.53 2.84 11.27
CA TYR A 85 -15.26 3.93 11.92
C TYR A 85 -14.51 4.55 13.10
N VAL A 86 -13.34 5.07 12.81
CA VAL A 86 -12.39 5.62 13.80
C VAL A 86 -12.48 7.14 13.82
N SER A 87 -12.55 7.75 15.02
CA SER A 87 -12.49 9.21 15.15
C SER A 87 -11.18 9.77 14.60
N ALA A 88 -11.20 10.96 14.00
CA ALA A 88 -10.01 11.56 13.38
C ALA A 88 -8.83 11.69 14.33
N THR A 89 -9.10 12.06 15.61
CA THR A 89 -8.07 12.17 16.65
C THR A 89 -7.43 10.82 16.97
N ARG A 90 -8.25 9.76 17.05
CA ARG A 90 -7.76 8.41 17.32
C ARG A 90 -7.02 7.84 16.11
N TYR A 91 -7.52 8.09 14.90
CA TYR A 91 -6.84 7.67 13.69
C TYR A 91 -5.43 8.28 13.58
N ALA A 92 -5.29 9.58 13.85
CA ALA A 92 -3.98 10.24 13.87
C ALA A 92 -2.98 9.57 14.83
N GLN A 93 -3.45 9.14 16.03
CA GLN A 93 -2.62 8.41 17.00
C GLN A 93 -2.20 7.04 16.47
N LEU A 94 -3.16 6.24 16.00
CA LEU A 94 -2.89 4.90 15.49
C LEU A 94 -1.97 4.93 14.27
N TYR A 95 -2.23 5.86 13.34
CA TYR A 95 -1.38 6.03 12.17
C TYR A 95 0.07 6.38 12.56
N HIS A 96 0.26 7.31 13.49
CA HIS A 96 1.58 7.66 14.01
C HIS A 96 2.32 6.43 14.58
N GLU A 97 1.64 5.66 15.44
CA GLU A 97 2.22 4.47 16.06
C GLU A 97 2.63 3.44 14.99
N PHE A 98 1.73 3.12 14.04
CA PHE A 98 2.02 2.13 12.98
C PHE A 98 3.07 2.63 11.99
N TYR A 99 3.01 3.89 11.56
CA TYR A 99 3.99 4.46 10.65
C TYR A 99 5.40 4.31 11.20
N HIS A 100 5.63 4.80 12.39
CA HIS A 100 6.96 4.72 13.01
C HIS A 100 7.36 3.29 13.37
N TYR A 101 6.41 2.47 13.79
CA TYR A 101 6.68 1.07 14.07
C TYR A 101 7.16 0.32 12.82
N LEU A 102 6.48 0.48 11.69
CA LEU A 102 6.81 -0.16 10.42
C LEU A 102 8.14 0.36 9.87
N LYS A 103 8.30 1.70 9.77
CA LYS A 103 9.53 2.31 9.23
C LYS A 103 10.78 2.02 10.06
N ASN A 104 10.65 1.86 11.38
CA ASN A 104 11.78 1.48 12.24
C ASN A 104 12.24 0.03 12.02
N ARG A 105 11.36 -0.85 11.55
CA ARG A 105 11.67 -2.27 11.30
C ARG A 105 12.04 -2.54 9.85
N ASP A 106 11.38 -1.86 8.97
CA ASP A 106 11.63 -1.92 7.53
C ASP A 106 11.56 -0.51 6.94
N PRO A 107 12.68 0.22 6.88
CA PRO A 107 12.73 1.56 6.27
C PRO A 107 12.31 1.59 4.81
N SER A 108 12.37 0.45 4.10
CA SER A 108 12.01 0.33 2.69
C SER A 108 10.51 0.14 2.46
N CYS A 109 9.74 -0.27 3.47
CA CYS A 109 8.30 -0.41 3.32
C CYS A 109 7.63 0.93 3.02
N GLN A 110 6.50 0.88 2.35
CA GLN A 110 5.64 2.05 2.14
C GLN A 110 4.43 1.98 3.07
N VAL A 111 4.02 3.12 3.62
CA VAL A 111 2.88 3.19 4.53
C VAL A 111 1.82 4.11 3.94
N ALA A 112 0.68 3.52 3.60
CA ALA A 112 -0.50 4.22 3.11
C ALA A 112 -1.49 4.51 4.25
N ILE A 113 -2.31 5.53 4.08
CA ILE A 113 -3.55 5.64 4.85
C ILE A 113 -4.52 4.51 4.44
N GLY A 114 -5.48 4.19 5.28
CA GLY A 114 -6.64 3.38 4.88
C GLY A 114 -7.43 4.11 3.79
N GLY A 115 -7.99 3.35 2.84
CA GLY A 115 -8.82 3.95 1.80
C GLY A 115 -10.11 4.53 2.38
N VAL A 116 -10.35 5.83 2.19
CA VAL A 116 -11.68 6.42 2.45
C VAL A 116 -12.64 6.02 1.33
N VAL A 117 -13.91 5.82 1.67
CA VAL A 117 -14.92 5.28 0.72
C VAL A 117 -14.99 6.07 -0.59
N GLN A 118 -14.93 7.39 -0.51
CA GLN A 118 -15.00 8.34 -1.63
C GLN A 118 -14.45 9.69 -1.19
N THR A 119 -14.26 10.64 -2.12
CA THR A 119 -13.61 11.92 -1.80
C THR A 119 -14.57 13.10 -1.98
N THR A 120 -15.66 13.06 -1.24
CA THR A 120 -16.65 14.13 -1.16
C THR A 120 -16.24 15.21 -0.12
N PRO A 121 -16.87 16.37 -0.12
CA PRO A 121 -16.55 17.43 0.84
C PRO A 121 -16.58 16.99 2.32
N ILE A 122 -17.49 16.11 2.71
CA ILE A 122 -17.56 15.63 4.10
C ILE A 122 -16.38 14.70 4.44
N ARG A 123 -15.89 13.89 3.50
CA ARG A 123 -14.76 12.99 3.71
C ARG A 123 -13.43 13.73 3.63
N LEU A 124 -13.32 14.76 2.79
CA LEU A 124 -12.17 15.66 2.83
C LEU A 124 -12.12 16.45 4.15
N GLN A 125 -13.26 16.84 4.72
CA GLN A 125 -13.30 17.40 6.08
C GLN A 125 -12.75 16.39 7.11
N TYR A 126 -13.12 15.11 7.01
CA TYR A 126 -12.59 14.08 7.90
C TYR A 126 -11.07 13.93 7.77
N LEU A 127 -10.52 13.93 6.54
CA LEU A 127 -9.08 13.91 6.31
C LEU A 127 -8.40 15.16 6.87
N ASP A 128 -9.00 16.35 6.72
CA ASP A 128 -8.49 17.59 7.36
C ASP A 128 -8.44 17.46 8.88
N MET A 129 -9.49 16.94 9.49
CA MET A 129 -9.52 16.71 10.94
C MET A 129 -8.42 15.74 11.41
N ILE A 130 -8.06 14.74 10.60
CA ILE A 130 -6.94 13.83 10.89
C ILE A 130 -5.62 14.60 10.85
N LEU A 131 -5.38 15.40 9.81
CA LEU A 131 -4.13 16.17 9.67
C LEU A 131 -3.98 17.19 10.81
N ASP A 132 -5.06 17.89 11.16
CA ASP A 132 -5.09 18.85 12.26
C ASP A 132 -4.82 18.19 13.62
N ALA A 133 -5.43 17.02 13.85
CA ALA A 133 -5.20 16.23 15.05
C ALA A 133 -3.75 15.73 15.13
N TYR A 134 -3.19 15.27 14.02
CA TYR A 134 -1.80 14.83 13.95
C TYR A 134 -0.84 15.99 14.25
N GLN A 135 -1.01 17.12 13.60
CA GLN A 135 -0.18 18.31 13.80
C GLN A 135 -0.27 18.81 15.26
N SER A 136 -1.47 18.83 15.84
CA SER A 136 -1.68 19.24 17.22
C SER A 136 -0.98 18.33 18.24
N GLN A 137 -0.92 17.01 17.96
CA GLN A 137 -0.35 16.02 18.88
C GLN A 137 1.16 15.88 18.72
N TYR A 138 1.68 15.97 17.52
CA TYR A 138 3.07 15.63 17.20
C TYR A 138 3.89 16.81 16.65
N GLY A 139 3.29 17.96 16.41
CA GLY A 139 3.97 19.21 16.06
C GLY A 139 4.52 19.29 14.64
N GLY A 140 4.09 18.39 13.73
CA GLY A 140 4.57 18.36 12.34
C GLY A 140 3.52 17.85 11.36
N ALA A 141 3.83 17.87 10.07
CA ALA A 141 3.00 17.26 9.04
C ALA A 141 2.94 15.73 9.24
N MET A 142 1.79 15.13 8.99
CA MET A 142 1.64 13.68 9.03
C MET A 142 2.48 13.04 7.92
N PRO A 143 3.41 12.12 8.25
CA PRO A 143 4.19 11.44 7.23
C PRO A 143 3.31 10.43 6.49
N VAL A 144 3.15 10.58 5.18
CA VAL A 144 2.38 9.66 4.32
C VAL A 144 3.25 9.30 3.13
N ASP A 145 3.51 8.00 2.93
CA ASP A 145 4.24 7.55 1.75
C ASP A 145 3.30 7.42 0.55
N VAL A 146 2.07 6.92 0.77
CA VAL A 146 1.06 6.68 -0.28
C VAL A 146 -0.30 7.14 0.21
N TRP A 147 -0.98 7.98 -0.55
CA TRP A 147 -2.38 8.30 -0.33
C TRP A 147 -3.27 7.23 -0.95
N ASN A 148 -4.36 6.89 -0.27
CA ASN A 148 -5.24 5.79 -0.67
C ASN A 148 -6.71 6.20 -0.52
N ILE A 149 -7.51 5.86 -1.54
CA ILE A 149 -8.96 6.00 -1.55
C ILE A 149 -9.60 4.72 -2.08
N HIS A 150 -10.92 4.53 -1.83
CA HIS A 150 -11.70 3.50 -2.50
C HIS A 150 -12.34 4.06 -3.77
N ASN A 151 -13.02 5.11 -3.72
CA ASN A 151 -13.63 5.79 -4.87
C ASN A 151 -14.93 5.16 -5.38
N TYR A 152 -15.87 4.99 -4.48
CA TYR A 152 -17.26 4.70 -4.86
C TYR A 152 -18.06 5.99 -5.08
N VAL A 153 -19.25 5.85 -5.70
CA VAL A 153 -20.29 6.89 -5.76
C VAL A 153 -21.47 6.38 -4.97
N LEU A 154 -21.48 6.67 -3.68
CA LEU A 154 -22.47 6.18 -2.72
C LEU A 154 -23.13 7.34 -1.98
N ARG A 155 -24.42 7.16 -1.67
CA ARG A 155 -25.18 8.10 -0.84
C ARG A 155 -24.55 8.25 0.54
N GLU A 156 -24.41 9.48 1.00
CA GLU A 156 -23.93 9.84 2.34
C GLU A 156 -25.12 10.26 3.20
N GLY A 157 -25.56 9.40 4.08
CA GLY A 157 -26.73 9.66 4.93
C GLY A 157 -26.58 9.05 6.32
N VAL A 158 -27.22 9.64 7.30
CA VAL A 158 -27.23 9.13 8.68
C VAL A 158 -28.10 7.87 8.83
N THR A 159 -28.96 7.60 7.85
CA THR A 159 -29.85 6.43 7.84
C THR A 159 -30.09 5.95 6.42
N GLY A 160 -30.41 4.68 6.26
CA GLY A 160 -30.73 4.06 4.97
C GLY A 160 -29.48 3.50 4.27
N TRP A 161 -29.60 3.26 2.98
CA TRP A 161 -28.51 2.73 2.16
C TRP A 161 -27.38 3.75 1.95
N GLY A 162 -26.21 3.28 1.62
CA GLY A 162 -25.04 4.08 1.28
C GLY A 162 -23.88 3.93 2.27
N CYS A 163 -22.96 4.87 2.26
CA CYS A 163 -21.72 4.78 3.02
C CYS A 163 -21.72 5.54 4.35
N GLY A 164 -22.86 6.10 4.76
CA GLY A 164 -22.93 6.80 6.05
C GLY A 164 -22.14 8.13 6.09
N ILE A 165 -21.95 8.62 7.29
CA ILE A 165 -21.25 9.89 7.58
C ILE A 165 -20.01 9.61 8.43
N PRO A 166 -18.83 10.13 8.08
CA PRO A 166 -17.61 9.97 8.88
C PRO A 166 -17.77 10.54 10.30
N PRO A 167 -17.14 9.95 11.30
CA PRO A 167 -17.30 10.38 12.69
C PRO A 167 -16.83 11.83 12.90
N GLY A 168 -17.66 12.63 13.57
CA GLY A 168 -17.36 14.00 13.96
C GLY A 168 -17.47 15.05 12.86
N THR A 169 -17.85 14.68 11.64
CA THR A 169 -17.96 15.62 10.52
C THR A 169 -19.31 16.36 10.48
N ASN A 170 -19.40 17.41 9.66
CA ASN A 170 -20.63 18.18 9.47
C ASN A 170 -21.53 17.54 8.42
N PRO A 171 -22.71 17.01 8.80
CA PRO A 171 -23.64 16.34 7.88
C PRO A 171 -24.12 17.20 6.70
N ALA A 172 -24.06 18.53 6.82
CA ALA A 172 -24.45 19.43 5.74
C ALA A 172 -23.53 19.37 4.51
N LEU A 173 -22.36 18.77 4.63
CA LEU A 173 -21.40 18.56 3.53
C LEU A 173 -21.61 17.24 2.77
N ALA A 174 -22.52 16.39 3.25
CA ALA A 174 -22.80 15.09 2.68
C ALA A 174 -23.40 15.19 1.28
N ARG A 175 -23.08 14.24 0.41
CA ARG A 175 -23.68 14.08 -0.92
C ARG A 175 -24.84 13.09 -0.90
N ASP A 176 -25.95 13.49 -1.48
CA ASP A 176 -27.17 12.66 -1.58
C ASP A 176 -27.27 12.05 -2.98
N TYR A 177 -26.29 11.22 -3.34
CA TYR A 177 -26.30 10.50 -4.61
C TYR A 177 -27.50 9.53 -4.66
N ALA A 178 -28.18 9.47 -5.81
CA ALA A 178 -29.21 8.49 -6.05
C ALA A 178 -28.60 7.12 -6.35
N LEU A 179 -29.40 6.05 -6.21
CA LEU A 179 -28.94 4.71 -6.49
C LEU A 179 -28.47 4.54 -7.94
N GLN A 180 -29.10 5.25 -8.88
CA GLN A 180 -28.76 5.22 -10.30
C GLN A 180 -27.44 5.94 -10.64
N ASP A 181 -26.89 6.68 -9.70
CA ASP A 181 -25.65 7.45 -9.89
C ASP A 181 -24.40 6.62 -9.56
N HIS A 182 -24.56 5.37 -9.12
CA HIS A 182 -23.48 4.55 -8.61
C HIS A 182 -22.36 4.28 -9.64
N ASP A 183 -22.67 4.30 -10.92
CA ASP A 183 -21.73 4.19 -12.05
C ASP A 183 -21.53 5.51 -12.81
N ASN A 184 -21.86 6.64 -12.18
CA ASN A 184 -21.69 7.94 -12.83
C ASN A 184 -20.20 8.29 -12.94
N ILE A 185 -19.67 8.22 -14.15
CA ILE A 185 -18.25 8.43 -14.44
C ILE A 185 -17.79 9.87 -14.15
N ASP A 186 -18.66 10.88 -14.37
CA ASP A 186 -18.30 12.27 -14.11
C ASP A 186 -18.05 12.52 -12.61
N TRP A 187 -18.88 11.97 -11.74
CA TRP A 187 -18.66 12.06 -10.30
C TRP A 187 -17.50 11.20 -9.82
N TRP A 188 -17.36 10.01 -10.40
CA TRP A 188 -16.25 9.13 -10.08
C TRP A 188 -14.90 9.79 -10.40
N THR A 189 -14.77 10.43 -11.56
CA THR A 189 -13.56 11.16 -11.98
C THR A 189 -13.37 12.45 -11.19
N GLU A 190 -14.47 13.20 -10.89
CA GLU A 190 -14.43 14.38 -10.02
C GLU A 190 -13.80 14.04 -8.66
N HIS A 191 -14.16 12.92 -8.06
CA HIS A 191 -13.61 12.49 -6.78
C HIS A 191 -12.07 12.38 -6.83
N VAL A 192 -11.50 11.80 -7.88
CA VAL A 192 -10.04 11.67 -8.03
C VAL A 192 -9.39 13.05 -8.23
N VAL A 193 -9.97 13.90 -9.07
CA VAL A 193 -9.46 15.26 -9.31
C VAL A 193 -9.46 16.07 -8.02
N VAL A 194 -10.57 16.07 -7.30
CA VAL A 194 -10.72 16.78 -6.02
C VAL A 194 -9.74 16.27 -4.96
N MET A 195 -9.50 14.93 -4.90
CA MET A 195 -8.49 14.36 -4.02
C MET A 195 -7.09 14.88 -4.36
N ARG A 196 -6.72 14.93 -5.63
CA ARG A 196 -5.43 15.45 -6.08
C ARG A 196 -5.24 16.94 -5.78
N GLU A 197 -6.29 17.73 -5.98
CA GLU A 197 -6.30 19.15 -5.59
C GLU A 197 -6.10 19.30 -4.08
N TRP A 198 -6.83 18.50 -3.29
CA TRP A 198 -6.69 18.47 -1.84
C TRP A 198 -5.27 18.06 -1.41
N MET A 199 -4.67 17.05 -2.02
CA MET A 199 -3.29 16.62 -1.75
C MET A 199 -2.29 17.74 -2.06
N ARG A 200 -2.41 18.41 -3.22
CA ARG A 200 -1.57 19.57 -3.58
C ARG A 200 -1.66 20.68 -2.53
N ASP A 201 -2.87 21.05 -2.14
CA ASP A 201 -3.13 22.19 -1.25
C ASP A 201 -2.62 21.94 0.17
N ARG A 202 -2.36 20.67 0.53
CA ARG A 202 -1.80 20.26 1.82
C ARG A 202 -0.35 19.82 1.75
N GLY A 203 0.30 20.03 0.60
CA GLY A 203 1.73 19.76 0.43
C GLY A 203 2.09 18.30 0.15
N TYR A 204 1.13 17.48 -0.32
CA TYR A 204 1.33 16.08 -0.66
C TYR A 204 1.27 15.78 -2.17
N ARG A 205 1.41 16.79 -3.02
CA ARG A 205 1.40 16.59 -4.47
C ARG A 205 2.47 15.59 -4.94
N ASP A 206 3.61 15.57 -4.26
CA ASP A 206 4.76 14.70 -4.52
C ASP A 206 4.59 13.27 -3.94
N ARG A 207 3.38 12.88 -3.63
CA ARG A 207 3.04 11.54 -3.17
C ARG A 207 2.14 10.81 -4.16
N PRO A 208 2.33 9.49 -4.33
CA PRO A 208 1.43 8.69 -5.15
C PRO A 208 0.02 8.63 -4.53
N LEU A 209 -0.98 8.49 -5.39
CA LEU A 209 -2.36 8.19 -5.04
C LEU A 209 -2.74 6.84 -5.63
N ILE A 210 -3.23 5.93 -4.80
CA ILE A 210 -3.79 4.66 -5.24
C ILE A 210 -5.30 4.60 -4.96
N ILE A 211 -6.00 3.79 -5.76
CA ILE A 211 -7.40 3.44 -5.53
C ILE A 211 -7.43 1.95 -5.18
N SER A 212 -7.45 1.64 -3.88
CA SER A 212 -7.33 0.24 -3.45
C SER A 212 -8.63 -0.55 -3.56
N GLU A 213 -9.76 0.13 -3.82
CA GLU A 213 -11.04 -0.52 -3.99
C GLU A 213 -12.01 0.38 -4.76
N PHE A 214 -12.61 -0.14 -5.82
CA PHE A 214 -13.73 0.47 -6.52
C PHE A 214 -14.39 -0.56 -7.44
N GLY A 215 -15.64 -0.34 -7.77
CA GLY A 215 -16.44 -1.22 -8.61
C GLY A 215 -17.93 -0.94 -8.44
N ILE A 216 -18.75 -1.83 -8.94
CA ILE A 216 -20.20 -1.72 -8.83
C ILE A 216 -20.72 -2.69 -7.77
N LEU A 217 -21.25 -2.14 -6.68
CA LEU A 217 -21.80 -2.92 -5.56
C LEU A 217 -23.29 -3.24 -5.75
N MET A 218 -23.95 -2.54 -6.67
CA MET A 218 -25.40 -2.68 -6.88
C MET A 218 -25.73 -3.92 -7.70
N PRO A 219 -26.83 -4.64 -7.35
CA PRO A 219 -27.21 -5.87 -8.02
C PRO A 219 -27.86 -5.63 -9.39
N ALA A 220 -27.86 -6.68 -10.19
CA ALA A 220 -28.49 -6.67 -11.52
C ALA A 220 -29.99 -6.31 -11.48
N ASP A 221 -30.72 -6.67 -10.41
CA ASP A 221 -32.12 -6.34 -10.21
C ASP A 221 -32.39 -4.82 -10.09
N TYR A 222 -31.34 -4.05 -9.77
CA TYR A 222 -31.39 -2.57 -9.74
C TYR A 222 -30.93 -1.95 -11.06
N GLY A 223 -30.72 -2.77 -12.09
CA GLY A 223 -30.31 -2.34 -13.43
C GLY A 223 -28.80 -2.34 -13.64
N TYR A 224 -28.00 -2.91 -12.72
CA TYR A 224 -26.56 -3.06 -12.84
C TYR A 224 -26.21 -4.45 -13.37
N ASP A 225 -26.63 -4.71 -14.60
CA ASP A 225 -26.30 -5.95 -15.31
C ASP A 225 -24.86 -5.97 -15.83
N TYR A 226 -24.42 -7.13 -16.32
CA TYR A 226 -23.05 -7.32 -16.79
C TYR A 226 -22.58 -6.28 -17.81
N PRO A 227 -23.32 -5.92 -18.88
CA PRO A 227 -22.86 -4.89 -19.82
C PRO A 227 -22.57 -3.54 -19.16
N ARG A 228 -23.42 -3.11 -18.23
CA ARG A 228 -23.26 -1.84 -17.52
C ARG A 228 -22.05 -1.86 -16.58
N VAL A 229 -21.85 -2.95 -15.85
CA VAL A 229 -20.69 -3.14 -14.97
C VAL A 229 -19.38 -3.18 -15.78
N ARG A 230 -19.36 -3.91 -16.90
CA ARG A 230 -18.24 -3.96 -17.82
C ARG A 230 -17.88 -2.58 -18.36
N ASP A 231 -18.86 -1.86 -18.87
CA ASP A 231 -18.64 -0.54 -19.49
C ASP A 231 -18.05 0.43 -18.46
N PHE A 232 -18.56 0.45 -17.24
CA PHE A 232 -17.98 1.23 -16.13
C PHE A 232 -16.53 0.82 -15.81
N MET A 233 -16.24 -0.48 -15.75
CA MET A 233 -14.88 -0.98 -15.50
C MET A 233 -13.91 -0.49 -16.57
N LEU A 234 -14.25 -0.66 -17.84
CA LEU A 234 -13.36 -0.28 -18.93
C LEU A 234 -13.18 1.24 -19.02
N GLU A 235 -14.26 2.02 -18.86
CA GLU A 235 -14.20 3.49 -18.91
C GLU A 235 -13.35 4.07 -17.77
N THR A 236 -13.48 3.53 -16.56
CA THR A 236 -12.64 3.97 -15.42
C THR A 236 -11.17 3.60 -15.63
N PHE A 237 -10.88 2.41 -16.20
CA PHE A 237 -9.51 1.99 -16.49
C PHE A 237 -8.88 2.89 -17.56
N ASP A 238 -9.58 3.15 -18.68
CA ASP A 238 -9.11 4.04 -19.74
C ASP A 238 -8.82 5.44 -19.19
N TRP A 239 -9.71 5.95 -18.33
CA TRP A 239 -9.51 7.25 -17.71
C TRP A 239 -8.27 7.27 -16.80
N MET A 240 -8.08 6.28 -15.92
CA MET A 240 -6.91 6.22 -15.02
C MET A 240 -5.59 6.07 -15.77
N MET A 241 -5.58 5.35 -16.89
CA MET A 241 -4.40 5.23 -17.74
C MET A 241 -4.00 6.55 -18.40
N ALA A 242 -4.97 7.40 -18.74
CA ALA A 242 -4.76 8.62 -19.52
C ALA A 242 -4.72 9.91 -18.71
N ALA A 243 -5.33 9.94 -17.52
CA ALA A 243 -5.56 11.17 -16.76
C ALA A 243 -4.26 11.75 -16.18
N THR A 244 -3.86 12.91 -16.67
CA THR A 244 -2.68 13.66 -16.21
C THR A 244 -3.04 15.12 -15.94
N ASP A 245 -2.39 15.74 -14.95
CA ASP A 245 -2.48 17.17 -14.69
C ASP A 245 -1.15 17.72 -14.14
N PRO A 246 -0.45 18.60 -14.88
CA PRO A 246 0.81 19.20 -14.41
C PRO A 246 0.69 20.01 -13.10
N GLY A 247 -0.53 20.43 -12.71
CA GLY A 247 -0.78 21.19 -11.49
C GLY A 247 -0.99 20.35 -10.25
N THR A 248 -1.59 19.16 -10.39
CA THR A 248 -2.04 18.32 -9.26
C THR A 248 -1.52 16.89 -9.31
N GLY A 249 -1.18 16.39 -10.48
CA GLY A 249 -0.69 15.03 -10.67
C GLY A 249 0.66 14.74 -10.02
N TYR A 250 1.01 13.46 -9.88
CA TYR A 250 2.25 13.01 -9.26
C TYR A 250 3.45 13.28 -10.19
N PRO A 251 4.40 14.17 -9.80
CA PRO A 251 5.48 14.60 -10.71
C PRO A 251 6.44 13.48 -11.12
N ALA A 252 6.66 12.49 -10.25
CA ALA A 252 7.56 11.38 -10.54
C ALA A 252 6.94 10.33 -11.47
N ASP A 253 5.67 10.49 -11.84
CA ASP A 253 4.94 9.60 -12.74
C ASP A 253 4.22 10.43 -13.83
N ASP A 254 4.96 11.23 -14.56
CA ASP A 254 4.49 12.08 -15.67
C ASP A 254 3.23 12.90 -15.37
N ASN A 255 3.05 13.26 -14.11
CA ASN A 255 1.87 13.95 -13.57
C ASN A 255 0.56 13.16 -13.73
N ARG A 256 0.60 11.83 -13.76
CA ARG A 256 -0.61 11.00 -13.69
C ARG A 256 -1.37 11.25 -12.39
N LEU A 257 -2.69 11.16 -12.46
CA LEU A 257 -3.55 11.38 -11.29
C LEU A 257 -3.62 10.15 -10.40
N VAL A 258 -3.55 8.93 -10.95
CA VAL A 258 -3.61 7.65 -10.22
C VAL A 258 -2.42 6.78 -10.62
N GLN A 259 -1.72 6.19 -9.64
CA GLN A 259 -0.54 5.36 -9.88
C GLN A 259 -0.86 3.86 -9.90
N ALA A 260 -1.87 3.44 -9.12
CA ALA A 260 -2.30 2.04 -9.10
C ALA A 260 -3.76 1.93 -8.66
N TRP A 261 -4.44 0.87 -9.06
CA TRP A 261 -5.82 0.63 -8.66
C TRP A 261 -6.15 -0.86 -8.52
N ALA A 262 -7.21 -1.17 -7.77
CA ALA A 262 -7.71 -2.50 -7.56
C ALA A 262 -9.23 -2.56 -7.74
N TRP A 263 -9.68 -3.36 -8.71
CA TRP A 263 -11.09 -3.62 -8.92
C TRP A 263 -11.68 -4.47 -7.78
N TYR A 264 -12.84 -4.12 -7.29
CA TYR A 264 -13.65 -4.91 -6.39
C TYR A 264 -14.74 -5.63 -7.20
N SER A 265 -14.66 -6.98 -7.32
CA SER A 265 -13.76 -7.88 -6.63
C SER A 265 -13.26 -9.02 -7.52
N LEU A 266 -12.30 -9.80 -7.02
CA LEU A 266 -11.91 -11.05 -7.67
C LEU A 266 -13.07 -12.06 -7.64
N ASN A 267 -13.69 -12.27 -6.47
CA ASN A 267 -14.55 -13.41 -6.21
C ASN A 267 -15.66 -13.15 -5.16
N ASP A 268 -16.01 -11.90 -4.92
CA ASP A 268 -17.17 -11.55 -4.08
C ASP A 268 -18.41 -11.36 -4.96
N ALA A 269 -19.26 -12.37 -5.03
CA ALA A 269 -20.48 -12.37 -5.82
C ALA A 269 -21.72 -11.96 -5.01
N ASP A 270 -21.62 -11.95 -3.68
CA ASP A 270 -22.74 -11.67 -2.76
C ASP A 270 -22.36 -10.54 -1.79
N PHE A 271 -22.39 -9.29 -2.30
CA PHE A 271 -22.13 -8.13 -1.44
C PHE A 271 -23.37 -7.81 -0.58
N GLU A 272 -23.25 -7.98 0.74
CA GLU A 272 -24.32 -7.71 1.73
C GLU A 272 -25.66 -8.39 1.39
N GLY A 273 -25.64 -9.58 0.78
CA GLY A 273 -26.86 -10.33 0.38
C GLY A 273 -27.40 -9.94 -1.01
N PHE A 274 -26.62 -9.19 -1.81
CA PHE A 274 -27.01 -8.79 -3.16
C PHE A 274 -26.12 -9.46 -4.20
N ASP A 275 -26.72 -10.10 -5.20
CA ASP A 275 -26.01 -10.69 -6.35
C ASP A 275 -25.42 -9.58 -7.23
N SER A 276 -24.19 -9.17 -6.92
CA SER A 276 -23.45 -8.20 -7.71
C SER A 276 -22.76 -8.89 -8.92
N ARG A 277 -22.59 -8.14 -10.01
CA ARG A 277 -21.94 -8.66 -11.24
C ARG A 277 -20.52 -8.15 -11.40
N ASN A 278 -19.86 -7.77 -10.31
CA ASN A 278 -18.53 -7.17 -10.26
C ASN A 278 -17.39 -8.19 -10.09
N HIS A 279 -17.68 -9.46 -9.87
CA HIS A 279 -16.66 -10.49 -9.62
C HIS A 279 -16.02 -11.01 -10.91
N LEU A 280 -14.68 -11.17 -10.87
CA LEU A 280 -13.89 -11.63 -12.01
C LEU A 280 -13.87 -13.17 -12.16
N PHE A 281 -14.02 -13.88 -11.02
CA PHE A 281 -14.19 -15.34 -10.97
C PHE A 281 -15.43 -15.68 -10.16
N ASP A 282 -16.13 -16.70 -10.61
CA ASP A 282 -17.26 -17.27 -9.90
C ASP A 282 -16.77 -18.01 -8.64
N PRO A 283 -17.22 -17.65 -7.43
CA PRO A 283 -16.70 -18.24 -6.20
C PRO A 283 -17.03 -19.72 -6.02
N ASP A 284 -18.12 -20.21 -6.61
CA ASP A 284 -18.59 -21.59 -6.46
C ASP A 284 -17.89 -22.52 -7.45
N THR A 285 -17.75 -22.11 -8.71
CA THR A 285 -17.17 -22.91 -9.79
C THR A 285 -15.71 -22.63 -10.04
N GLN A 286 -15.18 -21.52 -9.50
CA GLN A 286 -13.83 -21.03 -9.73
C GLN A 286 -13.52 -20.69 -11.20
N ALA A 287 -14.52 -20.64 -12.03
CA ALA A 287 -14.39 -20.27 -13.44
C ALA A 287 -14.28 -18.75 -13.60
N ILE A 288 -13.47 -18.31 -14.57
CA ILE A 288 -13.43 -16.91 -14.95
C ILE A 288 -14.79 -16.47 -15.52
N THR A 289 -15.29 -15.33 -15.06
CA THR A 289 -16.57 -14.77 -15.52
C THR A 289 -16.40 -14.02 -16.84
N PRO A 290 -17.50 -13.65 -17.52
CA PRO A 290 -17.41 -12.73 -18.66
C PRO A 290 -16.70 -11.42 -18.33
N LEU A 291 -16.92 -10.84 -17.12
CA LEU A 291 -16.22 -9.63 -16.67
C LEU A 291 -14.72 -9.89 -16.45
N GLY A 292 -14.37 -11.07 -15.92
CA GLY A 292 -12.98 -11.49 -15.79
C GLY A 292 -12.28 -11.64 -17.13
N LEU A 293 -12.98 -12.14 -18.16
CA LEU A 293 -12.46 -12.22 -19.53
C LEU A 293 -12.23 -10.82 -20.13
N ASP A 294 -13.13 -9.86 -19.88
CA ASP A 294 -12.94 -8.48 -20.34
C ASP A 294 -11.76 -7.81 -19.60
N PHE A 295 -11.61 -8.05 -18.31
CA PHE A 295 -10.46 -7.60 -17.54
C PHE A 295 -9.15 -8.15 -18.15
N ALA A 296 -9.07 -9.47 -18.37
CA ALA A 296 -7.92 -10.13 -18.98
C ALA A 296 -7.62 -9.60 -20.40
N ALA A 297 -8.66 -9.35 -21.21
CA ALA A 297 -8.51 -8.76 -22.53
C ALA A 297 -7.98 -7.31 -22.48
N TYR A 298 -8.33 -6.56 -21.44
CA TYR A 298 -7.85 -5.21 -21.22
C TYR A 298 -6.36 -5.20 -20.81
N THR A 299 -5.95 -6.10 -19.94
CA THR A 299 -4.58 -6.16 -19.41
C THR A 299 -3.59 -6.81 -20.37
N ALA A 300 -4.02 -7.78 -21.18
CA ALA A 300 -3.16 -8.53 -22.10
C ALA A 300 -2.26 -7.68 -23.03
N PRO A 301 -2.69 -6.52 -23.57
CA PRO A 301 -1.81 -5.66 -24.36
C PRO A 301 -0.88 -4.78 -23.51
N LEU A 302 -1.10 -4.70 -22.18
CA LEU A 302 -0.24 -3.95 -21.28
C LEU A 302 1.02 -4.80 -21.08
N THR A 303 2.09 -4.45 -21.78
CA THR A 303 3.33 -5.22 -21.76
C THR A 303 3.93 -5.23 -20.37
N THR A 304 4.00 -6.41 -19.76
CA THR A 304 4.94 -6.62 -18.66
C THR A 304 6.35 -6.54 -19.23
N PRO A 305 7.28 -5.76 -18.65
CA PRO A 305 8.66 -5.71 -19.12
C PRO A 305 9.28 -7.10 -19.09
N ALA A 306 10.14 -7.42 -20.07
CA ALA A 306 10.86 -8.68 -20.07
C ALA A 306 11.76 -8.82 -18.84
N VAL A 307 12.38 -7.71 -18.41
CA VAL A 307 13.17 -7.59 -17.18
C VAL A 307 12.77 -6.32 -16.44
N ASP A 308 12.63 -6.43 -15.13
CA ASP A 308 12.41 -5.30 -14.22
C ASP A 308 12.94 -5.68 -12.84
N LEU A 309 14.18 -5.29 -12.56
CA LEU A 309 14.90 -5.60 -11.33
C LEU A 309 14.70 -4.46 -10.32
N GLN A 310 14.10 -4.76 -9.21
CA GLN A 310 13.77 -3.75 -8.19
C GLN A 310 14.51 -4.03 -6.89
N ALA A 311 15.03 -2.97 -6.29
CA ALA A 311 15.44 -2.99 -4.89
C ALA A 311 14.22 -2.76 -4.01
N VAL A 312 13.64 -3.82 -3.44
CA VAL A 312 12.36 -3.74 -2.69
C VAL A 312 12.54 -3.74 -1.17
N GLY A 313 13.77 -3.86 -0.69
CA GLY A 313 14.07 -3.80 0.73
C GLY A 313 15.55 -3.53 1.00
N LEU A 314 15.86 -2.69 1.99
CA LEU A 314 17.22 -2.47 2.50
C LEU A 314 17.17 -2.30 4.01
N ARG A 315 17.79 -3.25 4.72
CA ARG A 315 17.80 -3.25 6.18
C ARG A 315 19.16 -3.60 6.74
N HIS A 316 19.38 -3.28 8.01
CA HIS A 316 20.59 -3.66 8.74
C HIS A 316 20.26 -4.54 9.96
N SER A 317 21.21 -5.36 10.35
CA SER A 317 21.14 -6.20 11.55
C SER A 317 22.46 -6.11 12.33
N PRO A 318 22.39 -5.85 13.65
CA PRO A 318 21.20 -5.65 14.47
C PRO A 318 20.47 -4.35 14.13
N PRO A 319 19.15 -4.23 14.45
CA PRO A 319 18.37 -2.99 14.21
C PRO A 319 18.88 -1.78 14.98
N GLU A 320 19.43 -2.01 16.16
CA GLU A 320 20.15 -1.02 16.97
C GLU A 320 21.59 -1.52 17.11
N PRO A 321 22.52 -1.12 16.22
CA PRO A 321 23.90 -1.54 16.30
C PRO A 321 24.56 -0.93 17.53
N GLU A 322 25.06 -1.78 18.44
CA GLU A 322 25.73 -1.38 19.65
C GLU A 322 27.21 -1.77 19.60
N GLY A 323 28.08 -0.91 20.10
CA GLY A 323 29.49 -1.23 20.15
C GLY A 323 30.27 -0.30 21.08
N GLY A 324 31.23 -0.84 21.84
CA GLY A 324 32.11 -0.05 22.73
C GLY A 324 33.02 0.89 21.95
N THR A 325 33.82 0.36 21.03
CA THR A 325 34.72 1.15 20.14
C THR A 325 34.35 1.03 18.68
N SER A 326 33.73 -0.10 18.29
CA SER A 326 33.25 -0.33 16.92
C SER A 326 32.14 -1.39 16.92
N ALA A 327 31.26 -1.31 15.91
CA ALA A 327 30.21 -2.26 15.67
C ALA A 327 30.42 -3.02 14.34
N THR A 328 29.80 -4.20 14.24
CA THR A 328 29.66 -4.93 12.98
C THR A 328 28.19 -4.97 12.62
N VAL A 329 27.86 -4.60 11.39
CA VAL A 329 26.49 -4.57 10.87
C VAL A 329 26.42 -5.41 9.61
N THR A 330 25.39 -6.26 9.50
CA THR A 330 25.04 -6.94 8.25
C THR A 330 24.00 -6.10 7.53
N MET A 331 24.32 -5.61 6.34
CA MET A 331 23.36 -4.98 5.43
C MET A 331 22.73 -6.06 4.56
N THR A 332 21.40 -6.07 4.46
CA THR A 332 20.65 -7.00 3.61
C THR A 332 19.73 -6.23 2.71
N ALA A 333 19.87 -6.45 1.40
CA ALA A 333 18.93 -5.99 0.39
C ALA A 333 18.01 -7.13 -0.04
N MET A 334 16.77 -6.79 -0.37
CA MET A 334 15.82 -7.68 -1.05
C MET A 334 15.71 -7.20 -2.49
N VAL A 335 15.85 -8.13 -3.42
CA VAL A 335 15.80 -7.88 -4.86
C VAL A 335 14.63 -8.66 -5.44
N TYR A 336 13.79 -7.97 -6.17
CA TYR A 336 12.60 -8.50 -6.83
C TYR A 336 12.76 -8.41 -8.34
N ASN A 337 12.27 -9.43 -9.06
CA ASN A 337 12.14 -9.38 -10.51
C ASN A 337 10.66 -9.22 -10.87
N GLY A 338 10.26 -8.02 -11.23
CA GLY A 338 8.90 -7.67 -11.69
C GLY A 338 8.66 -8.00 -13.16
N GLY A 339 9.71 -8.39 -13.90
CA GLY A 339 9.64 -8.76 -15.31
C GLY A 339 9.07 -10.17 -15.56
N SER A 340 8.81 -10.47 -16.82
CA SER A 340 8.32 -11.77 -17.28
C SER A 340 9.43 -12.82 -17.51
N ASP A 341 10.67 -12.39 -17.61
CA ASP A 341 11.80 -13.27 -17.94
C ASP A 341 12.70 -13.52 -16.72
N SER A 342 13.27 -14.73 -16.67
CA SER A 342 14.28 -15.05 -15.67
C SER A 342 15.61 -14.39 -16.03
N VAL A 343 16.28 -13.81 -15.01
CA VAL A 343 17.61 -13.22 -15.14
C VAL A 343 18.63 -14.02 -14.37
N THR A 344 19.89 -13.95 -14.81
CA THR A 344 21.00 -14.63 -14.14
C THR A 344 22.16 -13.68 -13.90
N ASN A 345 22.96 -13.97 -12.85
CA ASN A 345 24.12 -13.17 -12.45
C ASN A 345 23.77 -11.70 -12.14
N VAL A 346 22.66 -11.48 -11.44
CA VAL A 346 22.22 -10.14 -11.05
C VAL A 346 23.19 -9.56 -10.02
N VAL A 347 23.84 -8.47 -10.37
CA VAL A 347 24.81 -7.78 -9.50
C VAL A 347 24.06 -6.87 -8.54
N VAL A 348 24.36 -6.99 -7.24
CA VAL A 348 23.81 -6.14 -6.17
C VAL A 348 24.97 -5.42 -5.50
N GLN A 349 25.08 -4.12 -5.68
CA GLN A 349 26.15 -3.30 -5.11
C GLN A 349 25.65 -2.53 -3.88
N PHE A 350 26.36 -2.69 -2.77
CA PHE A 350 26.14 -1.91 -1.57
C PHE A 350 27.13 -0.75 -1.50
N ALA A 351 26.67 0.42 -1.06
CA ALA A 351 27.52 1.57 -0.82
C ALA A 351 27.32 2.13 0.59
N ARG A 352 28.40 2.68 1.15
CA ARG A 352 28.44 3.38 2.43
C ARG A 352 29.02 4.76 2.21
N GLU A 353 28.32 5.81 2.64
CA GLU A 353 28.72 7.20 2.40
C GLU A 353 29.03 7.48 0.92
N GLY A 354 28.27 6.87 0.00
CA GLY A 354 28.46 6.99 -1.45
C GLY A 354 29.62 6.17 -2.03
N ALA A 355 30.45 5.50 -1.21
CA ALA A 355 31.53 4.65 -1.67
C ALA A 355 31.12 3.18 -1.69
N SER A 356 31.53 2.42 -2.72
CA SER A 356 31.27 0.98 -2.79
C SER A 356 31.77 0.27 -1.52
N ALA A 357 30.88 -0.50 -0.89
CA ALA A 357 31.13 -1.16 0.39
C ALA A 357 30.77 -2.66 0.37
N GLY A 358 30.65 -3.23 -0.80
CA GLY A 358 30.44 -4.66 -1.04
C GLY A 358 29.58 -4.92 -2.27
N THR A 359 29.76 -6.11 -2.84
CA THR A 359 28.99 -6.56 -4.01
C THR A 359 28.62 -8.03 -3.82
N VAL A 360 27.41 -8.38 -4.18
CA VAL A 360 26.88 -9.75 -4.16
C VAL A 360 26.30 -10.04 -5.54
N VAL A 361 26.41 -11.28 -6.00
CA VAL A 361 25.77 -11.74 -7.23
C VAL A 361 24.67 -12.72 -6.87
N ILE A 362 23.45 -12.45 -7.28
CA ILE A 362 22.32 -13.39 -7.23
C ILE A 362 22.42 -14.27 -8.46
N PRO A 363 22.60 -15.60 -8.33
CA PRO A 363 22.87 -16.47 -9.49
C PRO A 363 21.72 -16.54 -10.48
N SER A 364 20.47 -16.51 -10.01
CA SER A 364 19.28 -16.54 -10.84
C SER A 364 18.11 -15.95 -10.08
N LEU A 365 17.23 -15.20 -10.77
CA LEU A 365 16.03 -14.58 -10.24
C LEU A 365 14.93 -14.72 -11.29
N GLY A 366 13.95 -15.58 -11.03
CA GLY A 366 12.80 -15.83 -11.91
C GLY A 366 11.76 -14.71 -11.83
N PRO A 367 10.78 -14.72 -12.73
CA PRO A 367 9.63 -13.81 -12.66
C PRO A 367 8.92 -13.89 -11.31
N GLY A 368 8.71 -12.74 -10.66
CA GLY A 368 8.07 -12.66 -9.36
C GLY A 368 8.89 -13.13 -8.17
N ASP A 369 10.13 -13.60 -8.39
CA ASP A 369 11.01 -14.01 -7.31
C ASP A 369 11.52 -12.82 -6.51
N ILE A 370 11.65 -13.04 -5.18
CA ILE A 370 12.37 -12.13 -4.28
C ILE A 370 13.54 -12.91 -3.68
N GLN A 371 14.75 -12.37 -3.81
CA GLN A 371 15.95 -12.93 -3.18
C GLN A 371 16.72 -11.89 -2.37
N SER A 372 17.41 -12.37 -1.32
CA SER A 372 18.23 -11.51 -0.48
C SER A 372 19.69 -11.54 -0.88
N ALA A 373 20.32 -10.37 -0.85
CA ALA A 373 21.78 -10.20 -0.92
C ALA A 373 22.27 -9.54 0.36
N SER A 374 23.40 -9.99 0.92
CA SER A 374 23.88 -9.44 2.19
C SER A 374 25.40 -9.22 2.16
N VAL A 375 25.83 -8.11 2.80
CA VAL A 375 27.23 -7.79 3.04
C VAL A 375 27.46 -7.46 4.51
N VAL A 376 28.67 -7.73 5.01
CA VAL A 376 29.05 -7.41 6.40
C VAL A 376 29.96 -6.19 6.41
N TRP A 377 29.57 -5.19 7.19
CA TRP A 377 30.39 -3.99 7.44
C TRP A 377 30.98 -4.02 8.84
N PRO A 378 32.24 -4.41 8.98
CA PRO A 378 32.92 -4.38 10.27
C PRO A 378 33.46 -2.99 10.61
N ASN A 379 33.81 -2.81 11.87
CA ASN A 379 34.56 -1.65 12.38
C ASN A 379 33.85 -0.30 12.16
N LEU A 380 32.52 -0.27 12.31
CA LEU A 380 31.75 0.97 12.28
C LEU A 380 31.96 1.73 13.59
N ASN A 381 32.25 3.03 13.50
CA ASN A 381 32.55 3.85 14.65
C ASN A 381 31.31 4.15 15.48
N TRP A 382 31.49 4.10 16.79
CA TRP A 382 30.47 4.49 17.74
C TRP A 382 30.08 5.98 17.62
N GLY A 383 28.81 6.28 17.84
CA GLY A 383 28.23 7.63 17.83
C GLY A 383 28.10 8.23 16.42
N GLN A 384 28.46 7.47 15.38
CA GLN A 384 28.40 7.95 14.00
C GLN A 384 27.12 7.48 13.31
N ALA A 385 26.50 8.39 12.55
CA ALA A 385 25.45 8.07 11.57
C ALA A 385 26.12 7.59 10.27
N TYR A 386 25.49 6.62 9.62
CA TYR A 386 25.91 6.06 8.35
C TYR A 386 24.78 6.11 7.34
N GLN A 387 25.10 6.58 6.13
CA GLN A 387 24.23 6.45 4.95
C GLN A 387 24.59 5.16 4.23
N ALA A 388 23.59 4.33 4.01
CA ALA A 388 23.70 3.09 3.25
C ALA A 388 22.83 3.16 2.02
N SER A 389 23.31 2.65 0.90
CA SER A 389 22.50 2.44 -0.30
C SER A 389 22.80 1.09 -0.94
N VAL A 390 21.85 0.61 -1.70
CA VAL A 390 21.97 -0.54 -2.57
C VAL A 390 21.55 -0.15 -3.98
N THR A 391 22.24 -0.68 -4.98
CA THR A 391 21.86 -0.59 -6.39
C THR A 391 21.92 -1.99 -6.98
N VAL A 392 20.81 -2.42 -7.56
CA VAL A 392 20.69 -3.64 -8.35
C VAL A 392 21.08 -3.29 -9.78
N ASP A 393 21.77 -4.19 -10.47
CA ASP A 393 22.32 -3.98 -11.81
C ASP A 393 23.02 -2.62 -12.03
N PRO A 394 24.03 -2.26 -11.23
CA PRO A 394 24.69 -0.96 -11.30
C PRO A 394 25.41 -0.69 -12.63
N GLY A 395 25.51 -1.69 -13.49
CA GLY A 395 26.11 -1.60 -14.82
C GLY A 395 25.10 -1.47 -15.95
N ASN A 396 23.79 -1.44 -15.66
CA ASN A 396 22.70 -1.47 -16.64
C ASN A 396 22.96 -2.54 -17.73
N LEU A 397 23.23 -3.77 -17.27
CA LEU A 397 23.49 -4.91 -18.17
C LEU A 397 22.19 -5.51 -18.69
N PHE A 398 21.11 -5.34 -17.94
CA PHE A 398 19.75 -5.69 -18.34
C PHE A 398 19.06 -4.42 -18.84
N LEU A 399 18.33 -4.54 -19.93
CA LEU A 399 17.46 -3.49 -20.40
C LEU A 399 16.13 -3.63 -19.64
N GLU A 400 15.84 -2.66 -18.79
CA GLU A 400 14.67 -2.65 -17.91
C GLU A 400 13.67 -1.57 -18.34
N CYS A 401 12.40 -1.74 -17.99
CA CYS A 401 11.41 -0.69 -18.26
C CYS A 401 11.47 0.48 -17.30
N ASP A 402 11.95 0.23 -16.07
CA ASP A 402 12.14 1.27 -15.07
C ASP A 402 13.50 1.12 -14.38
N GLU A 403 14.48 1.87 -14.81
CA GLU A 403 15.81 1.94 -14.19
C GLU A 403 15.84 2.75 -12.88
N THR A 404 14.72 3.40 -12.51
CA THR A 404 14.65 4.27 -11.34
C THR A 404 14.33 3.53 -10.05
N ASN A 405 13.81 2.31 -10.13
CA ASN A 405 13.42 1.45 -9.01
C ASN A 405 14.55 0.51 -8.52
N ASN A 406 15.72 0.54 -9.17
CA ASN A 406 16.87 -0.32 -8.89
C ASN A 406 17.66 0.07 -7.65
N SER A 407 17.33 1.18 -6.99
CA SER A 407 18.13 1.69 -5.88
C SER A 407 17.30 2.05 -4.66
N LEU A 408 17.80 1.70 -3.48
CA LEU A 408 17.28 2.14 -2.19
C LEU A 408 18.37 2.72 -1.31
N SER A 409 17.98 3.60 -0.38
CA SER A 409 18.88 4.12 0.64
C SER A 409 18.22 4.12 2.02
N THR A 410 19.06 3.97 3.05
CA THR A 410 18.67 4.06 4.46
C THR A 410 19.79 4.69 5.27
N ALA A 411 19.45 5.14 6.47
CA ALA A 411 20.43 5.64 7.43
C ALA A 411 20.27 4.94 8.78
N PHE A 412 21.38 4.73 9.48
CA PHE A 412 21.39 4.20 10.84
C PHE A 412 22.50 4.82 11.68
N VAL A 413 22.37 4.73 12.99
CA VAL A 413 23.37 5.24 13.94
C VAL A 413 23.91 4.08 14.76
N VAL A 414 25.22 4.02 14.94
CA VAL A 414 25.85 3.10 15.90
C VAL A 414 25.77 3.73 17.29
N THR A 415 24.92 3.16 18.15
CA THR A 415 24.65 3.68 19.49
C THR A 415 25.67 3.19 20.54
N ASP A 416 25.77 3.88 21.66
CA ASP A 416 26.54 3.41 22.83
C ASP A 416 25.77 2.31 23.59
N PHE A 417 26.48 1.58 24.43
CA PHE A 417 25.84 0.65 25.36
C PHE A 417 24.78 1.40 26.17
N ARG A 418 23.54 0.92 26.16
CA ARG A 418 22.51 1.43 27.07
C ARG A 418 22.90 1.11 28.49
N CYS A 419 23.35 2.12 29.23
CA CYS A 419 23.56 1.98 30.66
C CYS A 419 22.19 1.98 31.34
N TYR A 420 21.63 0.83 31.63
CA TYR A 420 20.50 0.72 32.52
C TYR A 420 20.98 0.99 33.94
N LEU A 421 20.80 2.23 34.44
CA LEU A 421 20.96 2.51 35.85
C LEU A 421 19.84 1.75 36.58
N PRO A 422 20.16 0.85 37.53
CA PRO A 422 19.15 0.20 38.34
C PRO A 422 18.42 1.30 39.15
N VAL A 423 17.10 1.39 39.02
CA VAL A 423 16.26 2.23 39.87
C VAL A 423 16.30 1.61 41.26
N ILE A 424 17.11 2.15 42.15
CA ILE A 424 17.09 1.75 43.55
C ILE A 424 15.86 2.38 44.17
N HIS A 425 14.78 1.63 44.29
CA HIS A 425 13.66 1.98 45.15
C HIS A 425 14.13 1.95 46.60
N ARG A 426 14.36 3.13 47.22
CA ARG A 426 14.39 3.27 48.67
C ARG A 426 12.94 3.28 49.14
N SER A 427 12.49 2.19 49.72
CA SER A 427 11.31 2.17 50.57
C SER A 427 11.66 2.93 51.87
N TRP A 428 10.89 3.97 52.15
CA TRP A 428 10.81 4.60 53.48
C TRP A 428 9.64 4.01 54.25
#